data_aa512e35ba02caa432dd6b94aebebf1b
#
_entry.id   aa512e35ba02caa432dd6b94aebebf1b
#
_cell.length_a   1.000
_cell.length_b   1.000
_cell.length_c   1.000
_cell.angle_alpha   90.00
_cell.angle_beta   90.00
_cell.angle_gamma   90.00
#
_symmetry.space_group_name_H-M   'P 1'
#
loop_
_entity.id
_entity.type
_entity.pdbx_description
1 polymer ?
#
loop_
_entity_poly.entity_id
_entity_poly.type
_entity_poly.pdbx_seq_one_letter_code
_entity_poly.pdbx_strand_id
1 'polypeptide(L)'
;MANLNFKKLTITDWKQFEKIDIDFHPQLTVMTGANGSGKTTIINMLSRHFGWDHKELATPAQESKTGLFKYFTRWFKSESKTNELKIGELTYSDNKKSDLTISEVNSAQYSVTIPQQQGIQGISIPSHRPTYFYRHVPHISTSKRSKKEAYDLAFGSSRNYYFSGGGQTSNFYLKETLMSWAIGGEGNKHVVPDPELKKYYDGFQEVLKKILPPSIGFTELSIRNFEVVLITDSGDFMLY
;
A
#
# COMPACT_ATOMS: atom_id res chain seq x y z
N MET A 1 -6.62 -7.24 20.77
CA MET A 1 -5.76 -6.05 20.87
C MET A 1 -6.31 -5.03 19.89
N ALA A 2 -6.44 -3.75 20.27
CA ALA A 2 -6.85 -2.71 19.33
C ALA A 2 -5.76 -2.54 18.27
N ASN A 3 -6.17 -2.41 16.99
CA ASN A 3 -5.22 -2.16 15.91
C ASN A 3 -4.56 -0.79 16.12
N LEU A 4 -3.25 -0.74 15.96
CA LEU A 4 -2.50 0.51 16.00
C LEU A 4 -2.81 1.34 14.77
N ASN A 5 -3.11 2.64 14.96
CA ASN A 5 -3.48 3.58 13.90
C ASN A 5 -2.66 4.87 14.01
N PHE A 6 -2.65 5.66 12.94
CA PHE A 6 -2.20 7.04 13.00
C PHE A 6 -3.15 7.87 13.87
N LYS A 7 -2.61 8.73 14.74
CA LYS A 7 -3.38 9.63 15.59
C LYS A 7 -3.21 11.08 15.18
N LYS A 8 -1.97 11.53 15.02
CA LYS A 8 -1.67 12.91 14.64
C LYS A 8 -0.40 12.99 13.79
N LEU A 9 -0.40 13.88 12.82
CA LEU A 9 0.76 14.26 12.01
C LEU A 9 1.00 15.75 12.14
N THR A 10 2.23 16.14 12.48
CA THR A 10 2.69 17.52 12.39
C THR A 10 3.83 17.61 11.40
N ILE A 11 3.81 18.62 10.53
CA ILE A 11 4.89 18.94 9.59
C ILE A 11 5.20 20.42 9.73
N THR A 12 6.49 20.75 9.71
CA THR A 12 6.96 22.15 9.76
C THR A 12 8.07 22.35 8.75
N ASP A 13 8.02 23.48 8.04
CA ASP A 13 9.07 23.95 7.15
C ASP A 13 9.57 22.89 6.14
N TRP A 14 8.67 22.19 5.48
CA TRP A 14 9.03 21.19 4.49
C TRP A 14 8.27 21.39 3.18
N LYS A 15 8.97 21.39 2.05
CA LYS A 15 8.42 21.72 0.72
C LYS A 15 7.61 23.03 0.77
N GLN A 16 6.33 22.97 0.35
CA GLN A 16 5.39 24.11 0.40
C GLN A 16 4.72 24.28 1.77
N PHE A 17 4.99 23.40 2.72
CA PHE A 17 4.33 23.42 4.02
C PHE A 17 5.11 24.27 5.01
N GLU A 18 4.53 25.37 5.45
CA GLU A 18 5.04 26.14 6.59
C GLU A 18 4.72 25.41 7.89
N LYS A 19 3.46 25.05 8.07
CA LYS A 19 2.99 24.24 9.18
C LYS A 19 1.74 23.45 8.80
N ILE A 20 1.73 22.17 9.15
CA ILE A 20 0.57 21.29 9.05
C ILE A 20 0.36 20.59 10.37
N ASP A 21 -0.90 20.53 10.80
CA ASP A 21 -1.40 19.70 11.89
C ASP A 21 -2.60 18.91 11.38
N ILE A 22 -2.51 17.59 11.38
CA ILE A 22 -3.60 16.69 10.97
C ILE A 22 -3.89 15.76 12.13
N ASP A 23 -5.11 15.81 12.64
CA ASP A 23 -5.63 14.80 13.56
C ASP A 23 -6.39 13.74 12.74
N PHE A 24 -5.94 12.47 12.84
CA PHE A 24 -6.57 11.38 12.13
C PHE A 24 -7.78 10.84 12.87
N HIS A 25 -8.90 10.77 12.17
CA HIS A 25 -10.07 10.10 12.70
C HIS A 25 -9.86 8.57 12.71
N PRO A 26 -10.31 7.84 13.76
CA PRO A 26 -10.05 6.40 13.89
C PRO A 26 -10.59 5.53 12.75
N GLN A 27 -11.61 6.00 12.02
CA GLN A 27 -12.26 5.23 10.95
C GLN A 27 -12.00 5.81 9.56
N LEU A 28 -12.10 7.15 9.40
CA LEU A 28 -12.01 7.79 8.09
C LEU A 28 -11.45 9.20 8.21
N THR A 29 -10.38 9.49 7.51
CA THR A 29 -9.85 10.85 7.33
C THR A 29 -9.85 11.18 5.83
N VAL A 30 -10.49 12.27 5.45
CA VAL A 30 -10.57 12.73 4.05
C VAL A 30 -9.73 13.99 3.89
N MET A 31 -8.77 13.96 2.96
CA MET A 31 -7.95 15.13 2.61
C MET A 31 -8.50 15.77 1.33
N THR A 32 -8.93 17.02 1.43
CA THR A 32 -9.43 17.81 0.31
C THR A 32 -8.52 19.03 0.05
N GLY A 33 -8.63 19.63 -1.11
CA GLY A 33 -7.88 20.83 -1.48
C GLY A 33 -7.49 20.87 -2.95
N ALA A 34 -6.99 22.00 -3.42
CA ALA A 34 -6.56 22.22 -4.79
C ALA A 34 -5.45 21.26 -5.25
N ASN A 35 -5.28 21.11 -6.56
CA ASN A 35 -4.15 20.37 -7.12
C ASN A 35 -2.84 21.05 -6.70
N GLY A 36 -1.83 20.25 -6.36
CA GLY A 36 -0.56 20.77 -5.88
C GLY A 36 -0.53 21.14 -4.38
N SER A 37 -1.65 21.05 -3.63
CA SER A 37 -1.67 21.37 -2.20
C SER A 37 -0.89 20.38 -1.31
N GLY A 38 -0.32 19.30 -1.86
CA GLY A 38 0.52 18.35 -1.13
C GLY A 38 -0.21 17.14 -0.55
N LYS A 39 -1.49 16.91 -0.85
CA LYS A 39 -2.24 15.73 -0.37
C LYS A 39 -1.54 14.42 -0.66
N THR A 40 -1.12 14.23 -1.91
CA THR A 40 -0.40 13.03 -2.34
C THR A 40 0.96 12.90 -1.64
N THR A 41 1.65 14.00 -1.40
CA THR A 41 2.93 14.01 -0.67
C THR A 41 2.76 13.47 0.75
N ILE A 42 1.71 13.89 1.45
CA ILE A 42 1.39 13.40 2.79
C ILE A 42 1.04 11.90 2.76
N ILE A 43 0.18 11.49 1.82
CA ILE A 43 -0.21 10.08 1.67
C ILE A 43 1.01 9.21 1.33
N ASN A 44 1.87 9.65 0.42
CA ASN A 44 3.10 8.95 0.06
C ASN A 44 4.06 8.80 1.25
N MET A 45 4.19 9.82 2.08
CA MET A 45 4.98 9.76 3.31
C MET A 45 4.41 8.73 4.30
N LEU A 46 3.09 8.73 4.53
CA LEU A 46 2.44 7.76 5.41
C LEU A 46 2.52 6.33 4.86
N SER A 47 2.51 6.16 3.53
CA SER A 47 2.58 4.86 2.86
C SER A 47 3.88 4.10 3.11
N ARG A 48 4.91 4.78 3.65
CA ARG A 48 6.15 4.12 4.09
C ARG A 48 5.90 3.05 5.15
N HIS A 49 4.85 3.19 5.97
CA HIS A 49 4.42 2.16 6.93
C HIS A 49 4.01 0.85 6.26
N PHE A 50 3.69 0.91 4.97
CA PHE A 50 3.29 -0.23 4.14
C PHE A 50 4.38 -0.63 3.14
N GLY A 51 5.62 -0.18 3.37
CA GLY A 51 6.80 -0.52 2.56
C GLY A 51 6.90 0.24 1.23
N TRP A 52 6.16 1.35 1.05
CA TRP A 52 6.30 2.21 -0.12
C TRP A 52 7.41 3.24 0.12
N ASP A 53 8.46 3.24 -0.68
CA ASP A 53 9.59 4.17 -0.57
C ASP A 53 9.55 5.20 -1.71
N HIS A 54 8.61 6.14 -1.62
CA HIS A 54 8.56 7.26 -2.53
C HIS A 54 9.75 8.20 -2.29
N LYS A 55 10.49 8.48 -3.36
CA LYS A 55 11.53 9.50 -3.35
C LYS A 55 10.92 10.87 -3.58
N GLU A 56 11.37 11.82 -2.78
CA GLU A 56 10.97 13.21 -2.90
C GLU A 56 11.98 13.98 -3.75
N LEU A 57 11.49 14.93 -4.54
CA LEU A 57 12.35 15.82 -5.31
C LEU A 57 12.62 17.09 -4.51
N ALA A 58 13.89 17.49 -4.44
CA ALA A 58 14.30 18.79 -3.92
C ALA A 58 14.02 19.88 -4.96
N THR A 59 13.87 21.12 -4.49
CA THR A 59 13.72 22.29 -5.35
C THR A 59 15.09 22.76 -5.82
N PRO A 60 15.42 22.70 -7.13
CA PRO A 60 16.68 23.22 -7.62
C PRO A 60 16.63 24.75 -7.67
N ALA A 61 17.66 25.41 -7.17
CA ALA A 61 17.87 26.85 -7.35
C ALA A 61 19.29 27.13 -7.85
N GLN A 62 19.41 27.92 -8.92
CA GLN A 62 20.70 28.30 -9.49
C GLN A 62 21.29 29.43 -8.68
N GLU A 63 22.55 29.29 -8.28
CA GLU A 63 23.32 30.35 -7.65
C GLU A 63 23.83 31.34 -8.70
N SER A 64 23.44 32.60 -8.60
CA SER A 64 23.72 33.62 -9.62
C SER A 64 25.21 33.87 -9.87
N LYS A 65 26.08 33.64 -8.87
CA LYS A 65 27.53 33.91 -8.98
C LYS A 65 28.30 32.75 -9.63
N THR A 66 27.93 31.53 -9.36
CA THR A 66 28.68 30.34 -9.80
C THR A 66 28.02 29.62 -10.95
N GLY A 67 26.71 29.84 -11.19
CA GLY A 67 25.89 29.10 -12.12
C GLY A 67 25.55 27.68 -11.67
N LEU A 68 26.02 27.25 -10.50
CA LEU A 68 25.76 25.90 -9.96
C LEU A 68 24.36 25.81 -9.35
N PHE A 69 23.78 24.61 -9.40
CA PHE A 69 22.49 24.33 -8.76
C PHE A 69 22.70 23.86 -7.33
N LYS A 70 21.95 24.48 -6.41
CA LYS A 70 21.74 24.00 -5.04
C LYS A 70 20.36 23.41 -4.93
N TYR A 71 20.22 22.40 -4.10
CA TYR A 71 18.96 21.67 -3.89
C TYR A 71 18.41 21.97 -2.51
N PHE A 72 17.11 22.33 -2.45
CA PHE A 72 16.46 22.72 -1.21
C PHE A 72 15.28 21.78 -0.94
N THR A 73 15.17 21.33 0.29
CA THR A 73 14.02 20.56 0.78
C THR A 73 12.82 21.43 1.14
N ARG A 74 13.00 22.74 1.11
CA ARG A 74 12.01 23.78 1.40
C ARG A 74 11.87 24.72 0.20
N TRP A 75 10.69 25.28 0.03
CA TRP A 75 10.48 26.34 -0.98
C TRP A 75 11.14 27.67 -0.59
N PHE A 76 11.24 27.93 0.72
CA PHE A 76 11.90 29.13 1.23
C PHE A 76 13.36 28.79 1.59
N LYS A 77 14.28 29.56 1.03
CA LYS A 77 15.73 29.35 1.15
C LYS A 77 16.19 29.41 2.60
N SER A 78 16.47 28.27 3.19
CA SER A 78 17.18 28.20 4.46
C SER A 78 18.27 27.13 4.30
N GLU A 79 19.53 27.54 4.43
CA GLU A 79 20.64 26.59 4.43
C GLU A 79 20.58 25.77 5.74
N SER A 80 20.36 24.47 5.65
CA SER A 80 20.57 23.59 6.78
C SER A 80 22.06 23.30 6.93
N LYS A 81 22.62 23.59 8.08
CA LYS A 81 24.01 23.25 8.43
C LYS A 81 24.17 21.83 8.93
N THR A 82 23.07 21.08 9.06
CA THR A 82 23.04 19.72 9.59
C THR A 82 22.78 18.71 8.46
N ASN A 83 23.44 17.57 8.54
CA ASN A 83 23.23 16.46 7.59
C ASN A 83 21.85 15.79 7.75
N GLU A 84 21.15 16.05 8.84
CA GLU A 84 19.82 15.52 9.13
C GLU A 84 18.89 16.67 9.50
N LEU A 85 17.71 16.68 8.92
CA LEU A 85 16.68 17.69 9.15
C LEU A 85 15.40 17.03 9.65
N LYS A 86 14.98 17.39 10.86
CA LYS A 86 13.64 17.05 11.36
C LYS A 86 12.62 17.96 10.68
N ILE A 87 11.61 17.36 10.05
CA ILE A 87 10.53 18.06 9.32
C ILE A 87 9.17 17.90 9.99
N GLY A 88 9.07 17.08 11.02
CA GLY A 88 7.80 16.87 11.71
C GLY A 88 7.82 15.69 12.67
N GLU A 89 6.61 15.32 13.10
CA GLU A 89 6.39 14.24 14.06
C GLU A 89 5.09 13.50 13.72
N LEU A 90 5.11 12.19 13.85
CA LEU A 90 3.94 11.32 13.73
C LEU A 90 3.63 10.70 15.08
N THR A 91 2.39 10.86 15.55
CA THR A 91 1.87 10.26 16.78
C THR A 91 0.94 9.12 16.42
N TYR A 92 1.03 7.99 17.12
CA TYR A 92 0.20 6.81 16.96
C TYR A 92 -0.90 6.75 18.02
N SER A 93 -1.87 5.85 17.85
CA SER A 93 -3.02 5.70 18.76
C SER A 93 -2.63 5.25 20.17
N ASP A 94 -1.45 4.62 20.34
CA ASP A 94 -0.85 4.28 21.64
C ASP A 94 -0.04 5.44 22.27
N ASN A 95 -0.11 6.64 21.67
CA ASN A 95 0.60 7.86 22.04
C ASN A 95 2.14 7.81 21.85
N LYS A 96 2.69 6.76 21.26
CA LYS A 96 4.07 6.78 20.83
C LYS A 96 4.27 7.77 19.69
N LYS A 97 5.45 8.30 19.59
CA LYS A 97 5.83 9.32 18.61
C LYS A 97 7.04 8.84 17.80
N SER A 98 7.08 9.25 16.55
CA SER A 98 8.22 9.06 15.67
C SER A 98 8.51 10.37 14.95
N ASP A 99 9.77 10.75 14.92
CA ASP A 99 10.22 11.92 14.16
C ASP A 99 10.16 11.63 12.66
N LEU A 100 9.92 12.65 11.88
CA LEU A 100 10.06 12.64 10.44
C LEU A 100 11.35 13.37 10.09
N THR A 101 12.31 12.68 9.49
CA THR A 101 13.64 13.23 9.23
C THR A 101 14.06 13.05 7.77
N ILE A 102 14.95 13.91 7.31
CA ILE A 102 15.60 13.86 5.99
C ILE A 102 17.11 13.82 6.24
N SER A 103 17.77 12.79 5.74
CA SER A 103 19.22 12.59 5.89
C SER A 103 20.04 13.14 4.72
N GLU A 104 19.45 13.37 3.55
CA GLU A 104 20.14 13.80 2.32
C GLU A 104 19.70 15.21 1.91
N VAL A 105 19.97 16.19 2.75
CA VAL A 105 19.43 17.56 2.62
C VAL A 105 19.87 18.29 1.35
N ASN A 106 21.00 17.93 0.77
CA ASN A 106 21.58 18.60 -0.41
C ASN A 106 21.52 17.75 -1.68
N SER A 107 20.72 16.69 -1.70
CA SER A 107 20.54 15.84 -2.86
C SER A 107 19.35 16.27 -3.71
N ALA A 108 19.43 16.06 -5.03
CA ALA A 108 18.32 16.29 -5.96
C ALA A 108 17.09 15.43 -5.62
N GLN A 109 17.34 14.26 -5.05
CA GLN A 109 16.31 13.33 -4.56
C GLN A 109 16.66 12.92 -3.13
N TYR A 110 15.64 12.81 -2.29
CA TYR A 110 15.81 12.39 -0.90
C TYR A 110 14.62 11.55 -0.42
N SER A 111 14.81 10.84 0.68
CA SER A 111 13.73 10.13 1.37
C SER A 111 13.42 10.78 2.69
N VAL A 112 12.14 10.81 3.05
CA VAL A 112 11.73 11.06 4.42
C VAL A 112 11.88 9.75 5.20
N THR A 113 12.67 9.74 6.26
CA THR A 113 12.81 8.59 7.15
C THR A 113 11.93 8.79 8.39
N ILE A 114 11.45 7.67 8.93
CA ILE A 114 10.62 7.63 10.13
C ILE A 114 11.33 6.71 11.13
N PRO A 115 12.33 7.22 11.87
CA PRO A 115 13.01 6.44 12.91
C PRO A 115 11.99 5.94 13.92
N GLN A 116 12.15 4.70 14.39
CA GLN A 116 11.24 4.08 15.36
C GLN A 116 9.78 3.93 14.86
N GLN A 117 9.61 3.79 13.53
CA GLN A 117 8.32 3.55 12.91
C GLN A 117 7.58 2.38 13.60
N GLN A 118 6.32 2.63 13.98
CA GLN A 118 5.49 1.58 14.57
C GLN A 118 4.85 0.69 13.48
N GLY A 119 4.66 -0.59 13.79
CA GLY A 119 4.06 -1.55 12.87
C GLY A 119 2.55 -1.38 12.75
N ILE A 120 2.09 -0.50 11.87
CA ILE A 120 0.67 -0.37 11.50
C ILE A 120 0.35 -1.41 10.41
N GLN A 121 -0.73 -2.17 10.61
CA GLN A 121 -1.27 -3.03 9.58
C GLN A 121 -2.15 -2.22 8.63
N GLY A 122 -1.86 -2.29 7.34
CA GLY A 122 -2.62 -1.55 6.34
C GLY A 122 -2.02 -1.69 4.95
N ILE A 123 -2.62 -1.01 4.00
CA ILE A 123 -2.21 -0.99 2.60
C ILE A 123 -2.20 0.45 2.08
N SER A 124 -1.36 0.71 1.09
CA SER A 124 -1.45 1.92 0.29
C SER A 124 -1.94 1.56 -1.10
N ILE A 125 -2.99 2.25 -1.55
CA ILE A 125 -3.56 2.08 -2.89
C ILE A 125 -3.25 3.35 -3.69
N PRO A 126 -2.34 3.28 -4.68
CA PRO A 126 -2.01 4.44 -5.49
C PRO A 126 -3.18 4.84 -6.40
N SER A 127 -3.29 6.12 -6.72
CA SER A 127 -4.29 6.64 -7.67
C SER A 127 -4.09 6.07 -9.08
N HIS A 128 -2.83 5.90 -9.49
CA HIS A 128 -2.46 5.23 -10.74
C HIS A 128 -2.20 3.76 -10.47
N ARG A 129 -3.22 2.95 -10.67
CA ARG A 129 -3.16 1.50 -10.53
C ARG A 129 -2.71 0.87 -11.85
N PRO A 130 -2.00 -0.27 -11.82
CA PRO A 130 -1.71 -1.01 -13.04
C PRO A 130 -3.01 -1.41 -13.75
N THR A 131 -3.01 -1.36 -15.07
CA THR A 131 -4.06 -1.98 -15.86
C THR A 131 -3.93 -3.49 -15.70
N TYR A 132 -4.97 -4.13 -15.19
CA TYR A 132 -4.99 -5.58 -15.08
C TYR A 132 -5.30 -6.18 -16.44
N PHE A 133 -4.48 -7.18 -16.81
CA PHE A 133 -4.70 -8.01 -17.97
C PHE A 133 -5.00 -9.43 -17.51
N TYR A 134 -5.70 -10.18 -18.33
CA TYR A 134 -5.84 -11.61 -18.09
C TYR A 134 -4.46 -12.26 -17.95
N ARG A 135 -4.30 -13.02 -16.87
CA ARG A 135 -3.10 -13.82 -16.59
C ARG A 135 -3.52 -15.23 -16.23
N HIS A 136 -3.08 -16.18 -17.06
CA HIS A 136 -3.19 -17.59 -16.72
C HIS A 136 -2.27 -17.91 -15.54
N VAL A 137 -2.73 -18.75 -14.61
CA VAL A 137 -1.95 -19.27 -13.49
C VAL A 137 -1.39 -20.65 -13.87
N PRO A 138 -0.13 -20.72 -14.36
CA PRO A 138 0.43 -21.97 -14.89
C PRO A 138 0.78 -22.97 -13.77
N HIS A 139 1.03 -22.47 -12.57
CA HIS A 139 1.44 -23.28 -11.41
C HIS A 139 0.75 -22.79 -10.15
N ILE A 140 0.30 -23.73 -9.33
CA ILE A 140 -0.23 -23.45 -8.00
C ILE A 140 0.85 -23.85 -7.01
N SER A 141 1.12 -22.99 -6.02
CA SER A 141 2.06 -23.32 -4.95
C SER A 141 1.65 -24.61 -4.25
N THR A 142 2.59 -25.55 -4.12
CA THR A 142 2.39 -26.78 -3.36
C THR A 142 2.63 -26.56 -1.86
N SER A 143 3.19 -25.42 -1.45
CA SER A 143 3.33 -25.06 -0.05
C SER A 143 2.05 -24.43 0.47
N LYS A 144 1.72 -24.69 1.75
CA LYS A 144 0.62 -24.03 2.44
C LYS A 144 0.82 -22.53 2.44
N ARG A 145 -0.11 -21.78 1.87
CA ARG A 145 -0.06 -20.33 1.81
C ARG A 145 -0.88 -19.73 2.96
N SER A 146 -0.18 -19.09 3.90
CA SER A 146 -0.81 -18.35 4.98
C SER A 146 -1.46 -17.04 4.48
N LYS A 147 -2.35 -16.45 5.29
CA LYS A 147 -2.92 -15.11 5.02
C LYS A 147 -1.85 -14.03 4.88
N LYS A 148 -0.78 -14.12 5.69
CA LYS A 148 0.31 -13.16 5.63
C LYS A 148 1.06 -13.26 4.30
N GLU A 149 1.41 -14.46 3.86
CA GLU A 149 2.08 -14.67 2.56
C GLU A 149 1.19 -14.23 1.39
N ALA A 150 -0.11 -14.51 1.43
CA ALA A 150 -1.06 -14.05 0.43
C ALA A 150 -1.10 -12.51 0.35
N TYR A 151 -1.12 -11.85 1.50
CA TYR A 151 -1.04 -10.40 1.61
C TYR A 151 0.29 -9.87 1.06
N ASP A 152 1.42 -10.40 1.51
CA ASP A 152 2.76 -9.96 1.12
C ASP A 152 2.98 -10.11 -0.40
N LEU A 153 2.47 -11.17 -1.01
CA LEU A 153 2.53 -11.39 -2.46
C LEU A 153 1.66 -10.41 -3.24
N ALA A 154 0.41 -10.25 -2.85
CA ALA A 154 -0.53 -9.38 -3.56
C ALA A 154 -0.10 -7.91 -3.50
N PHE A 155 0.28 -7.41 -2.32
CA PHE A 155 0.68 -6.00 -2.14
C PHE A 155 2.14 -5.74 -2.51
N GLY A 156 3.03 -6.71 -2.29
CA GLY A 156 4.40 -6.65 -2.77
C GLY A 156 4.47 -6.55 -4.30
N SER A 157 3.65 -7.30 -5.01
CA SER A 157 3.57 -7.24 -6.46
C SER A 157 3.01 -5.90 -6.96
N SER A 158 1.98 -5.35 -6.33
CA SER A 158 1.45 -4.02 -6.66
C SER A 158 2.51 -2.93 -6.51
N ARG A 159 3.27 -2.96 -5.43
CA ARG A 159 4.37 -2.05 -5.18
C ARG A 159 5.51 -2.21 -6.20
N ASN A 160 5.93 -3.44 -6.45
CA ASN A 160 6.99 -3.73 -7.43
C ASN A 160 6.58 -3.26 -8.83
N TYR A 161 5.33 -3.51 -9.23
CA TYR A 161 4.83 -3.04 -10.52
C TYR A 161 4.85 -1.51 -10.60
N TYR A 162 4.46 -0.81 -9.53
CA TYR A 162 4.46 0.66 -9.48
C TYR A 162 5.86 1.25 -9.68
N PHE A 163 6.87 0.69 -9.01
CA PHE A 163 8.24 1.24 -9.04
C PHE A 163 9.08 0.75 -10.22
N SER A 164 8.85 -0.47 -10.70
CA SER A 164 9.68 -1.08 -11.76
C SER A 164 8.95 -1.28 -13.09
N GLY A 165 7.62 -1.13 -13.12
CA GLY A 165 6.82 -1.34 -14.33
C GLY A 165 6.73 -2.79 -14.80
N GLY A 166 7.21 -3.76 -14.00
CA GLY A 166 7.29 -5.15 -14.39
C GLY A 166 6.85 -6.15 -13.31
N GLY A 167 6.82 -7.42 -13.70
CA GLY A 167 6.46 -8.54 -12.81
C GLY A 167 5.00 -8.99 -12.91
N GLN A 168 4.64 -9.94 -12.05
CA GLN A 168 3.25 -10.39 -11.92
C GLN A 168 2.43 -9.35 -11.14
N THR A 169 1.18 -9.21 -11.54
CA THR A 169 0.24 -8.28 -10.92
C THR A 169 -0.46 -8.91 -9.70
N SER A 170 -1.07 -8.08 -8.86
CA SER A 170 -1.76 -8.55 -7.65
C SER A 170 -2.93 -9.48 -7.94
N ASN A 171 -3.63 -9.29 -9.08
CA ASN A 171 -4.70 -10.19 -9.51
C ASN A 171 -4.17 -11.61 -9.82
N PHE A 172 -2.97 -11.76 -10.39
CA PHE A 172 -2.34 -13.06 -10.58
C PHE A 172 -2.16 -13.79 -9.25
N TYR A 173 -1.55 -13.13 -8.26
CA TYR A 173 -1.32 -13.73 -6.94
C TYR A 173 -2.61 -13.98 -6.16
N LEU A 174 -3.63 -13.14 -6.35
CA LEU A 174 -4.95 -13.38 -5.79
C LEU A 174 -5.57 -14.65 -6.35
N LYS A 175 -5.58 -14.82 -7.67
CA LYS A 175 -6.09 -16.03 -8.33
C LYS A 175 -5.34 -17.27 -7.86
N GLU A 176 -4.00 -17.25 -7.90
CA GLU A 176 -3.16 -18.36 -7.46
C GLU A 176 -3.45 -18.73 -6.00
N THR A 177 -3.60 -17.75 -5.14
CA THR A 177 -3.90 -17.96 -3.72
C THR A 177 -5.28 -18.58 -3.52
N LEU A 178 -6.31 -18.07 -4.18
CA LEU A 178 -7.68 -18.61 -4.09
C LEU A 178 -7.74 -20.04 -4.59
N MET A 179 -7.05 -20.36 -5.69
CA MET A 179 -6.98 -21.73 -6.21
C MET A 179 -6.25 -22.67 -5.22
N SER A 180 -5.12 -22.21 -4.64
CA SER A 180 -4.39 -22.97 -3.63
C SER A 180 -5.23 -23.22 -2.38
N TRP A 181 -5.97 -22.23 -1.89
CA TRP A 181 -6.85 -22.37 -0.74
C TRP A 181 -8.05 -23.28 -1.03
N ALA A 182 -8.68 -23.14 -2.20
CA ALA A 182 -9.80 -24.00 -2.58
C ALA A 182 -9.38 -25.46 -2.69
N ILE A 183 -8.32 -25.75 -3.46
CA ILE A 183 -7.86 -27.12 -3.72
C ILE A 183 -7.29 -27.75 -2.45
N GLY A 184 -6.47 -27.02 -1.70
CA GLY A 184 -5.88 -27.53 -0.45
C GLY A 184 -6.90 -27.63 0.69
N GLY A 185 -7.88 -26.73 0.73
CA GLY A 185 -8.94 -26.70 1.75
C GLY A 185 -9.94 -27.84 1.60
N GLU A 186 -10.40 -28.12 0.39
CA GLU A 186 -11.34 -29.23 0.11
C GLU A 186 -10.63 -30.58 0.02
N GLY A 187 -9.37 -30.58 -0.43
CA GLY A 187 -8.62 -31.79 -0.66
C GLY A 187 -9.20 -32.66 -1.80
N ASN A 188 -8.70 -33.87 -1.93
CA ASN A 188 -9.22 -34.89 -2.85
C ASN A 188 -8.75 -36.28 -2.43
N LYS A 189 -8.97 -37.29 -3.26
CA LYS A 189 -8.56 -38.70 -3.00
C LYS A 189 -7.07 -38.83 -2.59
N HIS A 190 -6.21 -37.89 -3.03
CA HIS A 190 -4.76 -37.97 -2.82
C HIS A 190 -4.21 -36.80 -1.97
N VAL A 191 -5.03 -35.78 -1.71
CA VAL A 191 -4.66 -34.58 -0.94
C VAL A 191 -5.58 -34.50 0.27
N VAL A 192 -4.99 -34.58 1.46
CA VAL A 192 -5.74 -34.45 2.72
C VAL A 192 -6.24 -33.01 2.85
N PRO A 193 -7.53 -32.79 3.16
CA PRO A 193 -8.09 -31.47 3.39
C PRO A 193 -7.37 -30.71 4.49
N ASP A 194 -7.09 -29.40 4.26
CA ASP A 194 -6.58 -28.50 5.29
C ASP A 194 -7.70 -27.56 5.76
N PRO A 195 -8.21 -27.73 7.00
CA PRO A 195 -9.31 -26.91 7.52
C PRO A 195 -8.98 -25.41 7.60
N GLU A 196 -7.68 -25.06 7.76
CA GLU A 196 -7.27 -23.67 7.83
C GLU A 196 -7.35 -22.99 6.45
N LEU A 197 -6.92 -23.67 5.39
CA LEU A 197 -7.04 -23.18 4.02
C LEU A 197 -8.50 -23.03 3.62
N LYS A 198 -9.34 -24.00 3.97
CA LYS A 198 -10.79 -23.90 3.79
C LYS A 198 -11.36 -22.66 4.47
N LYS A 199 -11.01 -22.44 5.74
CA LYS A 199 -11.44 -21.25 6.49
C LYS A 199 -10.99 -19.94 5.83
N TYR A 200 -9.82 -19.90 5.19
CA TYR A 200 -9.36 -18.71 4.47
C TYR A 200 -10.20 -18.48 3.20
N TYR A 201 -10.46 -19.53 2.44
CA TYR A 201 -11.27 -19.45 1.24
C TYR A 201 -12.72 -19.02 1.54
N ASP A 202 -13.36 -19.70 2.50
CA ASP A 202 -14.73 -19.37 2.95
C ASP A 202 -14.79 -17.93 3.49
N GLY A 203 -13.81 -17.54 4.30
CA GLY A 203 -13.73 -16.18 4.84
C GLY A 203 -13.58 -15.10 3.75
N PHE A 204 -12.89 -15.41 2.65
CA PHE A 204 -12.80 -14.49 1.52
C PHE A 204 -14.16 -14.37 0.79
N GLN A 205 -14.88 -15.47 0.62
CA GLN A 205 -16.23 -15.45 0.05
C GLN A 205 -17.20 -14.62 0.89
N GLU A 206 -17.14 -14.74 2.22
CA GLU A 206 -17.96 -13.93 3.12
C GLU A 206 -17.63 -12.42 3.04
N VAL A 207 -16.37 -12.06 2.80
CA VAL A 207 -16.00 -10.67 2.51
C VAL A 207 -16.62 -10.21 1.19
N LEU A 208 -16.53 -11.00 0.13
CA LEU A 208 -17.14 -10.67 -1.17
C LEU A 208 -18.65 -10.45 -1.07
N LYS A 209 -19.37 -11.31 -0.34
CA LYS A 209 -20.82 -11.15 -0.09
C LYS A 209 -21.16 -9.81 0.57
N LYS A 210 -20.26 -9.29 1.40
CA LYS A 210 -20.47 -8.01 2.12
C LYS A 210 -20.12 -6.77 1.30
N ILE A 211 -19.10 -6.87 0.42
CA ILE A 211 -18.58 -5.71 -0.30
C ILE A 211 -19.15 -5.56 -1.71
N LEU A 212 -19.58 -6.66 -2.34
CA LEU A 212 -20.18 -6.59 -3.66
C LEU A 212 -21.61 -6.03 -3.57
N PRO A 213 -22.01 -5.19 -4.54
CA PRO A 213 -23.38 -4.68 -4.59
C PRO A 213 -24.38 -5.85 -4.66
N PRO A 214 -25.49 -5.79 -3.91
CA PRO A 214 -26.52 -6.84 -3.95
C PRO A 214 -27.08 -7.12 -5.36
N SER A 215 -27.06 -6.11 -6.23
CA SER A 215 -27.49 -6.23 -7.62
C SER A 215 -26.66 -7.17 -8.49
N ILE A 216 -25.44 -7.54 -8.03
CA ILE A 216 -24.61 -8.54 -8.70
C ILE A 216 -25.13 -9.95 -8.42
N GLY A 217 -25.82 -10.17 -7.30
CA GLY A 217 -26.34 -11.50 -6.90
C GLY A 217 -25.21 -12.51 -6.70
N PHE A 218 -24.09 -12.10 -6.06
CA PHE A 218 -22.96 -13.02 -5.82
C PHE A 218 -23.36 -14.13 -4.84
N THR A 219 -23.15 -15.37 -5.23
CA THR A 219 -23.44 -16.55 -4.41
C THR A 219 -22.18 -17.21 -3.85
N GLU A 220 -21.24 -17.55 -4.71
CA GLU A 220 -19.99 -18.23 -4.32
C GLU A 220 -18.85 -18.02 -5.33
N LEU A 221 -17.64 -18.38 -4.92
CA LEU A 221 -16.50 -18.59 -5.82
C LEU A 221 -16.41 -20.09 -6.18
N SER A 222 -16.09 -20.37 -7.43
CA SER A 222 -15.84 -21.72 -7.92
C SER A 222 -14.53 -21.77 -8.71
N ILE A 223 -13.87 -22.92 -8.68
CA ILE A 223 -12.73 -23.19 -9.58
C ILE A 223 -13.24 -24.03 -10.75
N ARG A 224 -13.26 -23.45 -11.94
CA ARG A 224 -13.70 -24.13 -13.17
C ARG A 224 -12.65 -23.99 -14.26
N ASN A 225 -12.24 -25.10 -14.84
CA ASN A 225 -11.20 -25.15 -15.88
C ASN A 225 -9.89 -24.41 -15.45
N PHE A 226 -9.50 -24.58 -14.17
CA PHE A 226 -8.35 -23.89 -13.56
C PHE A 226 -8.44 -22.35 -13.59
N GLU A 227 -9.66 -21.82 -13.54
CA GLU A 227 -9.94 -20.40 -13.36
C GLU A 227 -10.83 -20.16 -12.16
N VAL A 228 -10.62 -19.00 -11.50
CA VAL A 228 -11.50 -18.56 -10.41
C VAL A 228 -12.70 -17.87 -11.03
N VAL A 229 -13.89 -18.38 -10.73
CA VAL A 229 -15.16 -17.92 -11.28
C VAL A 229 -16.06 -17.44 -10.17
N LEU A 230 -16.62 -16.24 -10.33
CA LEU A 230 -17.69 -15.71 -9.50
C LEU A 230 -19.02 -16.23 -10.03
N ILE A 231 -19.75 -16.95 -9.20
CA ILE A 231 -21.12 -17.39 -9.51
C ILE A 231 -22.09 -16.33 -9.04
N THR A 232 -22.94 -15.87 -9.94
CA THR A 232 -23.92 -14.81 -9.66
C THR A 232 -25.27 -15.11 -10.30
N ASP A 233 -26.32 -14.43 -9.85
CA ASP A 233 -27.67 -14.59 -10.42
C ASP A 233 -27.75 -14.18 -11.90
N SER A 234 -26.86 -13.32 -12.37
CA SER A 234 -26.84 -12.80 -13.73
C SER A 234 -25.86 -13.53 -14.67
N GLY A 235 -25.15 -14.53 -14.16
CA GLY A 235 -24.18 -15.33 -14.92
C GLY A 235 -22.88 -15.58 -14.15
N ASP A 236 -22.00 -16.36 -14.77
CA ASP A 236 -20.72 -16.75 -14.18
C ASP A 236 -19.59 -15.91 -14.80
N PHE A 237 -18.80 -15.24 -13.97
CA PHE A 237 -17.77 -14.31 -14.41
C PHE A 237 -16.38 -14.75 -13.96
N MET A 238 -15.40 -14.75 -14.86
CA MET A 238 -14.01 -14.94 -14.47
C MET A 238 -13.49 -13.79 -13.62
N LEU A 239 -12.72 -14.11 -12.61
CA LEU A 239 -11.95 -13.12 -11.85
C LEU A 239 -10.71 -12.72 -12.65
N TYR A 240 -10.64 -11.45 -13.03
CA TYR A 240 -9.47 -10.88 -13.72
C TYR A 240 -8.51 -10.24 -12.75
#